data_37a51f53629f7eccae2bbc9cde1d43a7
#
_entry.id   37a51f53629f7eccae2bbc9cde1d43a7
#
_cell.length_a   1.000
_cell.length_b   1.000
_cell.length_c   1.000
_cell.angle_alpha   90.00
_cell.angle_beta   90.00
_cell.angle_gamma   90.00
#
_symmetry.space_group_name_H-M   'P 1'
#
loop_
_entity.id
_entity.type
_entity.pdbx_description
1 polymer ?
#
loop_
_entity_poly.entity_id
_entity_poly.type
_entity_poly.pdbx_seq_one_letter_code
_entity_poly.pdbx_strand_id
1 'polypeptide(L)'
;MTTRSYARATTALTVIDLLNDLMAEDGELSNRIGPMVKKLNLVSRLKRLLDGARPQGVAVFCAPHGIDEHSFDDLRHMLPCFQFGIDHHVFWAGSHRSETFSTDC
;
A
#
# COMPACT_ATOMS: atom_id res chain seq x y z
N MET A 1 30.11 -3.65 8.99
CA MET A 1 28.79 -3.06 8.66
C MET A 1 28.37 -2.15 9.81
N THR A 2 28.12 -0.90 9.55
CA THR A 2 27.67 0.05 10.58
C THR A 2 26.18 -0.12 10.81
N THR A 3 25.79 -0.52 12.00
CA THR A 3 24.38 -0.57 12.39
C THR A 3 23.88 0.85 12.63
N ARG A 4 22.93 1.30 11.83
CA ARG A 4 22.29 2.59 12.07
C ARG A 4 21.28 2.44 13.20
N SER A 5 21.34 3.35 14.15
CA SER A 5 20.36 3.44 15.23
C SER A 5 19.41 4.61 14.96
N TYR A 6 18.13 4.40 15.14
CA TYR A 6 17.09 5.40 14.99
C TYR A 6 16.42 5.67 16.33
N ALA A 7 16.38 6.91 16.74
CA ALA A 7 15.73 7.29 18.00
C ALA A 7 14.20 7.16 17.85
N ARG A 8 13.57 6.44 18.76
CA ARG A 8 12.11 6.16 18.70
C ARG A 8 11.27 7.44 18.69
N ALA A 9 11.67 8.43 19.50
CA ALA A 9 10.93 9.68 19.64
C ALA A 9 10.94 10.56 18.38
N THR A 10 11.89 10.34 17.47
CA THR A 10 12.07 11.14 16.25
C THR A 10 12.00 10.30 14.97
N THR A 11 11.50 9.06 15.09
CA THR A 11 11.36 8.14 13.97
C THR A 11 9.90 7.77 13.77
N ALA A 12 9.48 7.71 12.53
CA ALA A 12 8.17 7.23 12.14
C ALA A 12 8.29 6.20 11.00
N LEU A 13 7.37 5.27 10.97
CA LEU A 13 7.19 4.31 9.88
C LEU A 13 5.99 4.77 9.05
N THR A 14 6.21 5.04 7.77
CA THR A 14 5.12 5.34 6.83
C THR A 14 4.86 4.14 5.95
N VAL A 15 3.63 3.67 5.94
CA VAL A 15 3.15 2.55 5.12
C VAL A 15 2.33 3.12 3.99
N ILE A 16 2.82 2.97 2.75
CA ILE A 16 2.25 3.57 1.56
C ILE A 16 1.70 2.48 0.64
N ASP A 17 0.45 2.62 0.18
CA ASP A 17 -0.18 1.78 -0.84
C ASP A 17 -0.29 0.28 -0.51
N LEU A 18 -0.22 -0.12 0.75
CA LEU A 18 -0.37 -1.53 1.14
C LEU A 18 -1.84 -1.98 1.21
N LEU A 19 -2.57 -1.69 0.16
CA LEU A 19 -3.99 -1.98 0.03
C LEU A 19 -4.25 -3.39 -0.50
N ASN A 20 -5.45 -3.91 -0.27
CA ASN A 20 -5.85 -5.24 -0.74
C ASN A 20 -5.84 -5.36 -2.26
N ASP A 21 -6.15 -4.30 -3.01
CA ASP A 21 -6.03 -4.30 -4.48
C ASP A 21 -4.62 -4.65 -4.97
N LEU A 22 -3.62 -4.30 -4.19
CA LEU A 22 -2.22 -4.56 -4.51
C LEU A 22 -1.72 -5.86 -3.90
N MET A 23 -2.08 -6.14 -2.65
CA MET A 23 -1.45 -7.16 -1.82
C MET A 23 -2.27 -8.43 -1.64
N ALA A 24 -3.61 -8.36 -1.75
CA ALA A 24 -4.48 -9.50 -1.56
C ALA A 24 -4.52 -10.41 -2.79
N GLU A 25 -4.79 -11.69 -2.58
CA GLU A 25 -4.88 -12.67 -3.68
C GLU A 25 -6.02 -12.37 -4.65
N ASP A 26 -7.09 -11.77 -4.19
CA ASP A 26 -8.26 -11.35 -4.97
C ASP A 26 -8.22 -9.87 -5.39
N GLY A 27 -7.12 -9.17 -5.15
CA GLY A 27 -6.91 -7.78 -5.56
C GLY A 27 -6.83 -7.62 -7.07
N GLU A 28 -7.19 -6.43 -7.57
CA GLU A 28 -7.20 -6.14 -9.01
C GLU A 28 -5.81 -6.26 -9.66
N LEU A 29 -4.74 -6.06 -8.91
CA LEU A 29 -3.38 -6.19 -9.39
C LEU A 29 -2.72 -7.55 -9.07
N SER A 30 -3.48 -8.49 -8.50
CA SER A 30 -2.95 -9.79 -8.07
C SER A 30 -2.27 -10.59 -9.19
N ASN A 31 -2.77 -10.50 -10.41
CA ASN A 31 -2.19 -11.18 -11.56
C ASN A 31 -0.82 -10.62 -11.98
N ARG A 32 -0.55 -9.36 -11.65
CA ARG A 32 0.68 -8.67 -12.02
C ARG A 32 1.78 -8.82 -10.98
N ILE A 33 1.44 -8.59 -9.72
CA ILE A 33 2.42 -8.53 -8.63
C ILE A 33 2.30 -9.69 -7.63
N GLY A 34 1.20 -10.42 -7.64
CA GLY A 34 0.94 -11.52 -6.71
C GLY A 34 2.06 -12.54 -6.61
N PRO A 35 2.64 -13.01 -7.74
CA PRO A 35 3.77 -13.94 -7.69
C PRO A 35 4.98 -13.38 -6.91
N MET A 36 5.27 -12.09 -7.04
CA MET A 36 6.35 -11.44 -6.31
C MET A 36 6.01 -11.27 -4.83
N VAL A 37 4.78 -10.86 -4.52
CA VAL A 37 4.28 -10.74 -3.14
C VAL A 37 4.41 -12.08 -2.41
N LYS A 38 4.01 -13.17 -3.04
CA LYS A 38 4.13 -14.54 -2.49
C LYS A 38 5.59 -14.97 -2.35
N LYS A 39 6.38 -14.80 -3.40
CA LYS A 39 7.80 -15.18 -3.41
C LYS A 39 8.60 -14.51 -2.29
N LEU A 40 8.33 -13.25 -2.04
CA LEU A 40 8.99 -12.48 -1.00
C LEU A 40 8.35 -12.64 0.38
N ASN A 41 7.21 -13.33 0.47
CA ASN A 41 6.41 -13.40 1.70
C ASN A 41 6.14 -11.98 2.26
N LEU A 42 5.80 -11.06 1.38
CA LEU A 42 5.83 -9.62 1.63
C LEU A 42 4.85 -9.21 2.72
N VAL A 43 3.60 -9.69 2.66
CA VAL A 43 2.55 -9.35 3.64
C VAL A 43 2.98 -9.72 5.06
N SER A 44 3.50 -10.94 5.24
CA SER A 44 3.99 -11.42 6.53
C SER A 44 5.17 -10.59 7.06
N ARG A 45 6.10 -10.21 6.17
CA ARG A 45 7.25 -9.37 6.54
C ARG A 45 6.83 -7.97 6.97
N LEU A 46 5.88 -7.38 6.24
CA LEU A 46 5.33 -6.06 6.58
C LEU A 46 4.57 -6.09 7.90
N LYS A 47 3.78 -7.14 8.13
CA LYS A 47 3.10 -7.34 9.41
C LYS A 47 4.10 -7.43 10.57
N ARG A 48 5.16 -8.22 10.41
CA ARG A 48 6.22 -8.31 11.43
C ARG A 48 6.90 -6.97 11.70
N LEU A 49 7.10 -6.15 10.66
CA LEU A 49 7.66 -4.80 10.82
C LEU A 49 6.74 -3.92 11.66
N LEU A 50 5.45 -3.92 11.38
CA LEU A 50 4.45 -3.17 12.13
C LEU A 50 4.33 -3.65 13.59
N ASP A 51 4.27 -4.96 13.78
CA ASP A 51 4.20 -5.59 15.12
C ASP A 51 5.47 -5.32 15.95
N GLY A 52 6.60 -5.10 15.29
CA GLY A 52 7.84 -4.70 15.96
C GLY A 52 7.91 -3.21 16.27
N ALA A 53 7.39 -2.36 15.40
CA ALA A 53 7.47 -0.90 15.53
C ALA A 53 6.51 -0.35 16.60
N ARG A 54 5.26 -0.79 16.59
CA ARG A 54 4.21 -0.30 17.50
C ARG A 54 4.53 -0.45 18.98
N PRO A 55 4.94 -1.64 19.47
CA PRO A 55 5.29 -1.81 20.88
C PRO A 55 6.50 -0.99 21.33
N GLN A 56 7.35 -0.58 20.38
CA GLN A 56 8.52 0.25 20.65
C GLN A 56 8.18 1.74 20.72
N GLY A 57 6.93 2.13 20.52
CA GLY A 57 6.52 3.53 20.52
C GLY A 57 6.90 4.30 19.25
N VAL A 58 7.26 3.61 18.17
CA VAL A 58 7.48 4.22 16.86
C VAL A 58 6.13 4.57 16.25
N ALA A 59 5.94 5.83 15.86
CA ALA A 59 4.72 6.26 15.20
C ALA A 59 4.55 5.56 13.84
N VAL A 60 3.34 5.08 13.55
CA VAL A 60 3.01 4.45 12.27
C VAL A 60 1.96 5.30 11.56
N PHE A 61 2.26 5.69 10.33
CA PHE A 61 1.35 6.41 9.45
C PHE A 61 1.00 5.54 8.26
N CYS A 62 -0.30 5.43 7.97
CA CYS A 62 -0.80 4.70 6.82
C CYS A 62 -1.29 5.70 5.77
N ALA A 63 -0.75 5.59 4.57
CA ALA A 63 -1.07 6.45 3.44
C ALA A 63 -1.76 5.61 2.36
N PRO A 64 -3.09 5.52 2.36
CA PRO A 64 -3.83 4.82 1.32
C PRO A 64 -3.81 5.59 0.01
N HIS A 65 -3.88 4.86 -1.09
CA HIS A 65 -4.12 5.41 -2.41
C HIS A 65 -5.61 5.29 -2.74
N GLY A 66 -6.19 6.33 -3.33
CA GLY A 66 -7.57 6.31 -3.76
C GLY A 66 -7.76 7.12 -5.03
N ILE A 67 -8.49 6.58 -5.99
CA ILE A 67 -8.90 7.28 -7.20
C ILE A 67 -10.40 7.16 -7.41
N ASP A 68 -10.97 8.10 -8.14
CA ASP A 68 -12.36 8.13 -8.59
C ASP A 68 -12.43 8.60 -10.05
N GLU A 69 -13.63 8.74 -10.56
CA GLU A 69 -13.88 9.17 -11.94
C GLU A 69 -13.34 10.57 -12.27
N HIS A 70 -13.09 11.40 -11.27
CA HIS A 70 -12.64 12.79 -11.45
C HIS A 70 -11.15 13.00 -11.17
N SER A 71 -10.46 11.97 -10.68
CA SER A 71 -9.07 12.08 -10.20
C SER A 71 -8.09 12.57 -11.26
N PHE A 72 -8.41 12.43 -12.53
CA PHE A 72 -7.52 12.77 -13.66
C PHE A 72 -8.14 13.78 -14.64
N ASP A 73 -9.24 14.45 -14.27
CA ASP A 73 -9.96 15.38 -15.16
C ASP A 73 -9.07 16.54 -15.65
N ASP A 74 -8.12 16.98 -14.83
CA ASP A 74 -7.22 18.09 -15.16
C ASP A 74 -6.00 17.68 -16.01
N LEU A 75 -5.83 16.40 -16.30
CA LEU A 75 -4.71 15.93 -17.13
C LEU A 75 -4.95 16.22 -18.61
N ARG A 76 -3.97 16.85 -19.25
CA ARG A 76 -4.00 17.06 -20.71
C ARG A 76 -3.87 15.75 -21.50
N HIS A 77 -3.12 14.80 -20.95
CA HIS A 77 -2.85 13.51 -21.56
C HIS A 77 -2.97 12.41 -20.51
N MET A 78 -3.88 11.50 -20.74
CA MET A 78 -4.05 10.32 -19.89
C MET A 78 -2.91 9.35 -20.08
N LEU A 79 -2.23 9.00 -19.00
CA LEU A 79 -1.21 7.95 -19.02
C LEU A 79 -1.88 6.57 -19.01
N PRO A 80 -1.32 5.57 -19.71
CA PRO A 80 -1.89 4.22 -19.76
C PRO A 80 -2.11 3.59 -18.38
N CYS A 81 -1.24 3.84 -17.42
CA CYS A 81 -1.38 3.33 -16.05
C CYS A 81 -2.58 3.97 -15.31
N PHE A 82 -2.85 5.25 -15.54
CA PHE A 82 -4.00 5.92 -14.94
C PHE A 82 -5.30 5.46 -15.60
N GLN A 83 -5.30 5.33 -16.92
CA GLN A 83 -6.45 4.78 -17.65
C GLN A 83 -6.77 3.36 -17.18
N PHE A 84 -5.76 2.52 -17.00
CA PHE A 84 -5.95 1.19 -16.43
C PHE A 84 -6.60 1.23 -15.04
N GLY A 85 -6.15 2.15 -14.19
CA GLY A 85 -6.72 2.35 -12.85
C GLY A 85 -8.21 2.67 -12.88
N ILE A 86 -8.63 3.54 -13.80
CA ILE A 86 -10.05 3.89 -13.98
C ILE A 86 -10.82 2.72 -14.56
N ASP A 87 -10.35 2.10 -15.64
CA ASP A 87 -11.04 1.03 -16.35
C ASP A 87 -11.27 -0.22 -15.47
N HIS A 88 -10.36 -0.50 -14.56
CA HIS A 88 -10.41 -1.68 -13.67
C HIS A 88 -10.76 -1.34 -12.22
N HIS A 89 -11.10 -0.08 -11.93
CA HIS A 89 -11.40 0.39 -10.58
C HIS A 89 -10.32 0.01 -9.55
N VAL A 90 -9.05 0.12 -9.95
CA VAL A 90 -7.91 -0.12 -9.06
C VAL A 90 -7.79 1.03 -8.09
N PHE A 91 -7.68 0.74 -6.80
CA PHE A 91 -7.68 1.76 -5.72
C PHE A 91 -8.90 2.68 -5.75
N TRP A 92 -10.05 2.14 -6.17
CA TRP A 92 -11.26 2.94 -6.32
C TRP A 92 -11.78 3.41 -4.98
N ALA A 93 -11.97 4.73 -4.83
CA ALA A 93 -12.46 5.33 -3.61
C ALA A 93 -13.84 4.77 -3.23
N GLY A 94 -14.02 4.45 -1.95
CA GLY A 94 -15.24 3.81 -1.45
C GLY A 94 -15.31 2.29 -1.67
N SER A 95 -14.34 1.68 -2.35
CA SER A 95 -14.30 0.22 -2.43
C SER A 95 -13.61 -0.37 -1.19
N HIS A 96 -14.15 -1.48 -0.70
CA HIS A 96 -13.55 -2.19 0.45
C HIS A 96 -12.07 -2.56 0.20
N ARG A 97 -11.72 -2.89 -1.04
CA ARG A 97 -10.35 -3.30 -1.40
C ARG A 97 -9.36 -2.15 -1.38
N SER A 98 -9.79 -0.95 -1.79
CA SER A 98 -8.91 0.22 -1.83
C SER A 98 -8.75 0.89 -0.47
N GLU A 99 -9.70 0.70 0.43
CA GLU A 99 -9.69 1.33 1.75
C GLU A 99 -9.12 0.43 2.85
N THR A 100 -8.90 -0.85 2.56
CA THR A 100 -8.45 -1.83 3.55
C THR A 100 -7.00 -2.21 3.32
N PHE A 101 -6.20 -2.12 4.37
CA PHE A 101 -4.81 -2.57 4.35
C PHE A 101 -4.70 -4.06 4.62
N SER A 102 -3.86 -4.75 3.87
CA SER A 102 -3.60 -6.19 4.04
C SER A 102 -2.83 -6.53 5.32
N THR A 103 -2.38 -5.54 6.06
CA THR A 103 -1.49 -5.70 7.22
C THR A 103 -2.03 -5.07 8.50
N ASP A 104 -3.33 -4.80 8.59
CA ASP A 104 -3.97 -4.15 9.74
C ASP A 104 -3.32 -2.81 10.11
N CYS A 105 -2.95 -2.05 9.12
CA CYS A 105 -2.36 -0.74 9.29
C CYS A 105 -3.34 0.31 9.85
#